data_d333269619e36de4c6d00347c151df29
#
_entry.id   d333269619e36de4c6d00347c151df29
#
_cell.length_a   1.000
_cell.length_b   1.000
_cell.length_c   1.000
_cell.angle_alpha   90.00
_cell.angle_beta   90.00
_cell.angle_gamma   90.00
#
_symmetry.space_group_name_H-M   'P 1'
#
loop_
_entity.id
_entity.type
_entity.pdbx_description
1 polymer ?
#
loop_
_entity_poly.entity_id
_entity_poly.type
_entity_poly.pdbx_seq_one_letter_code
_entity_poly.pdbx_strand_id
1 'polypeptide(L)'
;NLVENAGSFTDEQLEKVQGVALADPLLLNRLITHKSNITGINVTINRPQKTIAETPEVVAFAREIRDRFQKKYPKINIYLTGVLLMDNAFNEAGEGDMKSLVPVMYGIVLFIIAFSLRTFWGTLTSTLIMGFSILTGMGLAGWSGIFLTPISANAPTIILTLAVADSIHILVTLFYEMRNGKPKHEAIRE
;
A
#
# COMPACT_ATOMS: atom_id res chain seq x y z
N ASN A 1 33.48 16.41 9.80
CA ASN A 1 32.27 17.00 10.39
C ASN A 1 32.31 18.53 10.24
N LEU A 2 31.26 19.09 9.65
CA LEU A 2 31.12 20.54 9.47
C LEU A 2 30.81 21.24 10.81
N VAL A 3 30.13 20.50 11.69
CA VAL A 3 29.68 20.96 13.01
C VAL A 3 29.82 19.83 14.01
N GLU A 4 30.57 20.04 15.11
CA GLU A 4 30.69 19.05 16.19
C GLU A 4 29.85 19.41 17.42
N ASN A 5 29.75 20.71 17.77
CA ASN A 5 28.98 21.19 18.92
C ASN A 5 28.24 22.48 18.58
N ALA A 6 27.12 22.36 17.86
CA ALA A 6 26.34 23.53 17.40
C ALA A 6 25.89 24.49 18.51
N GLY A 7 25.67 23.98 19.73
CA GLY A 7 25.24 24.82 20.87
C GLY A 7 26.30 25.76 21.44
N SER A 8 27.54 25.62 21.04
CA SER A 8 28.68 26.47 21.51
C SER A 8 29.19 27.44 20.44
N PHE A 9 28.56 27.47 19.25
CA PHE A 9 29.00 28.34 18.16
C PHE A 9 28.56 29.79 18.35
N THR A 10 29.45 30.72 18.00
CA THR A 10 29.11 32.13 17.85
C THR A 10 28.37 32.36 16.52
N ASP A 11 27.66 33.49 16.41
CA ASP A 11 26.94 33.83 15.17
C ASP A 11 27.88 33.90 13.96
N GLU A 12 29.10 34.42 14.13
CA GLU A 12 30.12 34.48 13.08
C GLU A 12 30.56 33.06 12.60
N GLN A 13 30.65 32.12 13.53
CA GLN A 13 30.98 30.71 13.20
C GLN A 13 29.82 30.04 12.47
N LEU A 14 28.58 30.35 12.84
CA LEU A 14 27.37 29.84 12.16
C LEU A 14 27.26 30.39 10.74
N GLU A 15 27.53 31.67 10.49
CA GLU A 15 27.59 32.25 9.15
C GLU A 15 28.65 31.60 8.27
N LYS A 16 29.83 31.31 8.82
CA LYS A 16 30.89 30.60 8.11
C LYS A 16 30.47 29.18 7.73
N VAL A 17 29.85 28.44 8.65
CA VAL A 17 29.32 27.10 8.41
C VAL A 17 28.24 27.14 7.32
N GLN A 18 27.34 28.12 7.37
CA GLN A 18 26.30 28.32 6.35
C GLN A 18 26.93 28.59 4.97
N GLY A 19 27.94 29.46 4.88
CA GLY A 19 28.66 29.73 3.65
C GLY A 19 29.29 28.47 3.03
N VAL A 20 29.95 27.66 3.85
CA VAL A 20 30.52 26.38 3.41
C VAL A 20 29.44 25.39 2.95
N ALA A 21 28.35 25.28 3.71
CA ALA A 21 27.25 24.37 3.37
C ALA A 21 26.54 24.75 2.07
N LEU A 22 26.36 26.03 1.79
CA LEU A 22 25.75 26.53 0.56
C LEU A 22 26.70 26.43 -0.66
N ALA A 23 28.01 26.37 -0.43
CA ALA A 23 29.01 26.18 -1.50
C ALA A 23 29.21 24.70 -1.86
N ASP A 24 28.78 23.78 -1.02
CA ASP A 24 28.97 22.34 -1.24
C ASP A 24 27.85 21.75 -2.16
N PRO A 25 28.20 21.26 -3.37
CA PRO A 25 27.20 20.69 -4.30
C PRO A 25 26.58 19.39 -3.80
N LEU A 26 27.14 18.72 -2.80
CA LEU A 26 26.56 17.53 -2.18
C LEU A 26 25.49 17.86 -1.14
N LEU A 27 25.55 19.04 -0.56
CA LEU A 27 24.60 19.50 0.45
C LEU A 27 23.50 20.37 -0.17
N LEU A 28 23.86 21.26 -1.08
CA LEU A 28 22.93 22.20 -1.70
C LEU A 28 21.90 21.46 -2.56
N ASN A 29 20.63 21.80 -2.39
CA ASN A 29 19.46 21.18 -3.04
C ASN A 29 19.23 19.68 -2.71
N ARG A 30 20.04 19.11 -1.83
CA ARG A 30 19.84 17.73 -1.32
C ARG A 30 19.46 17.71 0.14
N LEU A 31 20.21 18.42 0.97
CA LEU A 31 20.00 18.50 2.41
C LEU A 31 19.72 19.92 2.90
N ILE A 32 20.10 20.95 2.14
CA ILE A 32 19.86 22.35 2.47
C ILE A 32 19.37 23.11 1.25
N THR A 33 18.45 24.04 1.44
CA THR A 33 17.98 24.95 0.39
C THR A 33 18.86 26.19 0.28
N HIS A 34 18.85 26.88 -0.88
CA HIS A 34 19.56 28.13 -1.08
C HIS A 34 19.20 29.21 -0.04
N LYS A 35 17.97 29.21 0.47
CA LYS A 35 17.51 30.14 1.51
C LYS A 35 17.86 29.70 2.92
N SER A 36 18.51 28.55 3.10
CA SER A 36 18.85 27.94 4.40
C SER A 36 17.68 27.80 5.38
N ASN A 37 16.44 27.82 4.88
CA ASN A 37 15.23 27.73 5.69
C ASN A 37 14.67 26.30 5.79
N ILE A 38 15.22 25.37 5.02
CA ILE A 38 14.87 23.95 5.04
C ILE A 38 16.15 23.16 5.06
N THR A 39 16.24 22.20 5.98
CA THR A 39 17.34 21.23 6.02
C THR A 39 16.82 19.82 6.16
N GLY A 40 17.54 18.86 5.62
CA GLY A 40 17.24 17.43 5.72
C GLY A 40 18.22 16.70 6.63
N ILE A 41 17.71 15.76 7.41
CA ILE A 41 18.51 14.79 8.15
C ILE A 41 18.29 13.44 7.49
N ASN A 42 19.33 12.87 6.89
CA ASN A 42 19.27 11.53 6.32
C ASN A 42 19.66 10.50 7.40
N VAL A 43 18.73 9.58 7.67
CA VAL A 43 18.93 8.50 8.63
C VAL A 43 18.91 7.18 7.88
N THR A 44 20.03 6.49 7.85
CA THR A 44 20.12 5.14 7.28
C THR A 44 19.75 4.12 8.34
N ILE A 45 18.74 3.31 8.05
CA ILE A 45 18.24 2.28 8.96
C ILE A 45 18.54 0.90 8.36
N ASN A 46 19.29 0.10 9.11
CA ASN A 46 19.56 -1.29 8.76
C ASN A 46 18.53 -2.19 9.46
N ARG A 47 17.68 -2.84 8.69
CA ARG A 47 16.66 -3.75 9.22
C ARG A 47 17.19 -5.19 9.16
N PRO A 48 17.01 -5.99 10.24
CA PRO A 48 17.37 -7.41 10.24
C PRO A 48 16.54 -8.26 9.26
N GLN A 49 15.38 -7.76 8.80
CA GLN A 49 14.44 -8.44 7.88
C GLN A 49 13.91 -9.79 8.43
N LYS A 50 13.74 -9.88 9.74
CA LYS A 50 13.24 -11.08 10.42
C LYS A 50 11.73 -11.10 10.56
N THR A 51 11.11 -9.92 10.68
CA THR A 51 9.67 -9.78 10.92
C THR A 51 9.06 -8.66 10.09
N ILE A 52 7.78 -8.81 9.78
CA ILE A 52 6.99 -7.79 9.07
C ILE A 52 6.78 -6.55 9.95
N ALA A 53 6.86 -6.71 11.28
CA ALA A 53 6.64 -5.64 12.25
C ALA A 53 7.76 -4.59 12.31
N GLU A 54 8.96 -4.88 11.79
CA GLU A 54 10.12 -3.98 11.87
C GLU A 54 9.85 -2.60 11.23
N THR A 55 9.18 -2.57 10.08
CA THR A 55 8.88 -1.30 9.39
C THR A 55 7.88 -0.44 10.17
N PRO A 56 6.71 -0.95 10.62
CA PRO A 56 5.80 -0.21 11.48
C PRO A 56 6.43 0.30 12.77
N GLU A 57 7.26 -0.50 13.45
CA GLU A 57 7.94 -0.12 14.69
C GLU A 57 8.88 1.07 14.47
N VAL A 58 9.71 1.01 13.44
CA VAL A 58 10.63 2.11 13.09
C VAL A 58 9.88 3.37 12.73
N VAL A 59 8.80 3.25 11.97
CA VAL A 59 7.98 4.41 11.59
C VAL A 59 7.26 5.01 12.79
N ALA A 60 6.72 4.18 13.68
CA ALA A 60 6.10 4.65 14.91
C ALA A 60 7.10 5.42 15.78
N PHE A 61 8.31 4.90 15.95
CA PHE A 61 9.39 5.57 16.69
C PHE A 61 9.80 6.89 16.03
N ALA A 62 9.92 6.93 14.70
CA ALA A 62 10.23 8.16 13.99
C ALA A 62 9.13 9.23 14.16
N ARG A 63 7.85 8.81 14.12
CA ARG A 63 6.70 9.69 14.40
C ARG A 63 6.72 10.22 15.82
N GLU A 64 7.04 9.38 16.81
CA GLU A 64 7.18 9.78 18.21
C GLU A 64 8.29 10.84 18.39
N ILE A 65 9.45 10.62 17.78
CA ILE A 65 10.56 11.59 17.79
C ILE A 65 10.08 12.92 17.19
N ARG A 66 9.49 12.90 16.00
CA ARG A 66 8.94 14.10 15.34
C ARG A 66 8.00 14.85 16.28
N ASP A 67 7.02 14.16 16.89
CA ASP A 67 6.01 14.79 17.72
C ASP A 67 6.61 15.38 18.99
N ARG A 68 7.60 14.72 19.59
CA ARG A 68 8.36 15.21 20.74
C ARG A 68 9.12 16.50 20.41
N PHE A 69 9.82 16.52 19.28
CA PHE A 69 10.58 17.69 18.84
C PHE A 69 9.65 18.82 18.36
N GLN A 70 8.55 18.50 17.69
CA GLN A 70 7.56 19.48 17.27
C GLN A 70 6.94 20.21 18.49
N LYS A 71 6.67 19.50 19.58
CA LYS A 71 6.21 20.09 20.85
C LYS A 71 7.28 20.97 21.51
N LYS A 72 8.53 20.53 21.46
CA LYS A 72 9.67 21.27 22.05
C LYS A 72 10.01 22.53 21.27
N TYR A 73 9.84 22.50 19.95
CA TYR A 73 10.19 23.59 19.02
C TYR A 73 8.99 23.94 18.11
N PRO A 74 7.96 24.64 18.61
CA PRO A 74 6.72 24.89 17.86
C PRO A 74 6.91 25.73 16.58
N LYS A 75 8.02 26.46 16.47
CA LYS A 75 8.35 27.28 15.29
C LYS A 75 9.01 26.49 14.16
N ILE A 76 9.39 25.23 14.39
CA ILE A 76 10.04 24.37 13.42
C ILE A 76 9.04 23.33 12.95
N ASN A 77 8.77 23.30 11.66
CA ASN A 77 7.96 22.24 11.07
C ASN A 77 8.83 21.04 10.71
N ILE A 78 8.51 19.88 11.23
CA ILE A 78 9.26 18.64 11.00
C ILE A 78 8.42 17.71 10.14
N TYR A 79 8.94 17.38 8.96
CA TYR A 79 8.33 16.44 8.02
C TYR A 79 9.16 15.16 7.95
N LEU A 80 8.49 14.03 7.91
CA LEU A 80 9.12 12.73 7.72
C LEU A 80 8.88 12.26 6.29
N THR A 81 9.91 11.75 5.63
CA THR A 81 9.84 11.17 4.30
C THR A 81 10.85 10.03 4.15
N GLY A 82 10.74 9.27 3.09
CA GLY A 82 11.67 8.18 2.78
C GLY A 82 10.95 6.88 2.46
N VAL A 83 11.70 5.93 1.91
CA VAL A 83 11.16 4.64 1.42
C VAL A 83 10.43 3.86 2.53
N LEU A 84 10.98 3.83 3.74
CA LEU A 84 10.37 3.15 4.89
C LEU A 84 9.01 3.72 5.28
N LEU A 85 8.88 5.05 5.26
CA LEU A 85 7.60 5.70 5.57
C LEU A 85 6.58 5.47 4.44
N MET A 86 7.05 5.48 3.20
CA MET A 86 6.21 5.19 2.03
C MET A 86 5.69 3.74 2.08
N ASP A 87 6.56 2.76 2.32
CA ASP A 87 6.16 1.35 2.46
C ASP A 87 5.15 1.17 3.59
N ASN A 88 5.38 1.82 4.74
CA ASN A 88 4.44 1.75 5.86
C ASN A 88 3.11 2.42 5.53
N ALA A 89 3.10 3.55 4.82
CA ALA A 89 1.88 4.23 4.41
C ALA A 89 1.04 3.36 3.44
N PHE A 90 1.68 2.63 2.53
CA PHE A 90 0.99 1.67 1.67
C PHE A 90 0.38 0.52 2.49
N ASN A 91 1.08 0.01 3.49
CA ASN A 91 0.55 -1.03 4.37
C ASN A 91 -0.63 -0.51 5.21
N GLU A 92 -0.52 0.67 5.81
CA GLU A 92 -1.61 1.31 6.56
C GLU A 92 -2.84 1.57 5.68
N ALA A 93 -2.64 2.07 4.45
CA ALA A 93 -3.72 2.27 3.49
C ALA A 93 -4.37 0.94 3.09
N GLY A 94 -3.55 -0.08 2.77
CA GLY A 94 -4.04 -1.41 2.42
C GLY A 94 -4.86 -2.06 3.53
N GLU A 95 -4.43 -1.95 4.79
CA GLU A 95 -5.23 -2.42 5.93
C GLU A 95 -6.56 -1.66 6.08
N GLY A 96 -6.56 -0.35 5.85
CA GLY A 96 -7.76 0.48 5.84
C GLY A 96 -8.74 0.02 4.75
N ASP A 97 -8.24 -0.20 3.54
CA ASP A 97 -9.02 -0.67 2.40
C ASP A 97 -9.59 -2.06 2.63
N MET A 98 -8.82 -2.98 3.20
CA MET A 98 -9.28 -4.33 3.54
C MET A 98 -10.42 -4.32 4.56
N LYS A 99 -10.45 -3.37 5.47
CA LYS A 99 -11.50 -3.25 6.50
C LYS A 99 -12.75 -2.53 6.03
N SER A 100 -12.65 -1.63 5.07
CA SER A 100 -13.75 -0.76 4.64
C SER A 100 -14.12 -0.94 3.18
N LEU A 101 -13.19 -0.67 2.26
CA LEU A 101 -13.46 -0.61 0.83
C LEU A 101 -13.71 -2.00 0.24
N VAL A 102 -12.91 -2.97 0.61
CA VAL A 102 -13.01 -4.34 0.09
C VAL A 102 -14.36 -4.98 0.42
N PRO A 103 -14.89 -4.98 1.66
CA PRO A 103 -16.22 -5.52 1.96
C PRO A 103 -17.35 -4.81 1.19
N VAL A 104 -17.28 -3.49 1.05
CA VAL A 104 -18.26 -2.71 0.28
C VAL A 104 -18.22 -3.10 -1.20
N MET A 105 -17.02 -3.20 -1.77
CA MET A 105 -16.82 -3.62 -3.16
C MET A 105 -17.38 -5.04 -3.39
N TYR A 106 -17.09 -5.99 -2.49
CA TYR A 106 -17.65 -7.34 -2.56
C TYR A 106 -19.18 -7.33 -2.49
N GLY A 107 -19.75 -6.52 -1.59
CA GLY A 107 -21.20 -6.37 -1.47
C GLY A 107 -21.84 -5.87 -2.76
N ILE A 108 -21.26 -4.86 -3.40
CA ILE A 108 -21.74 -4.32 -4.68
C ILE A 108 -21.62 -5.37 -5.78
N VAL A 109 -20.50 -6.06 -5.89
CA VAL A 109 -20.27 -7.11 -6.88
C VAL A 109 -21.29 -8.24 -6.72
N LEU A 110 -21.48 -8.74 -5.50
CA LEU A 110 -22.46 -9.78 -5.22
C LEU A 110 -23.89 -9.34 -5.53
N PHE A 111 -24.23 -8.08 -5.24
CA PHE A 111 -25.53 -7.52 -5.58
C PHE A 111 -25.73 -7.49 -7.10
N ILE A 112 -24.74 -7.04 -7.87
CA ILE A 112 -24.80 -7.00 -9.34
C ILE A 112 -24.95 -8.44 -9.90
N ILE A 113 -24.18 -9.40 -9.39
CA ILE A 113 -24.25 -10.80 -9.81
C ILE A 113 -25.65 -11.38 -9.50
N ALA A 114 -26.16 -11.17 -8.29
CA ALA A 114 -27.48 -11.65 -7.89
C ALA A 114 -28.60 -11.06 -8.76
N PHE A 115 -28.51 -9.76 -9.05
CA PHE A 115 -29.48 -9.07 -9.91
C PHE A 115 -29.41 -9.55 -11.36
N SER A 116 -28.20 -9.77 -11.89
CA SER A 116 -27.96 -10.22 -13.26
C SER A 116 -28.40 -11.67 -13.48
N LEU A 117 -28.00 -12.56 -12.60
CA LEU A 117 -28.27 -13.98 -12.72
C LEU A 117 -29.70 -14.35 -12.28
N ARG A 118 -30.30 -13.57 -11.40
CA ARG A 118 -31.66 -13.81 -10.85
C ARG A 118 -31.86 -15.22 -10.29
N THR A 119 -30.78 -15.88 -9.87
CA THR A 119 -30.75 -17.26 -9.41
C THR A 119 -29.88 -17.36 -8.18
N PHE A 120 -30.41 -17.81 -7.06
CA PHE A 120 -29.67 -17.98 -5.82
C PHE A 120 -28.47 -18.93 -5.99
N TRP A 121 -28.68 -20.07 -6.63
CA TRP A 121 -27.59 -21.04 -6.86
C TRP A 121 -26.49 -20.52 -7.77
N GLY A 122 -26.83 -19.74 -8.79
CA GLY A 122 -25.85 -19.09 -9.66
C GLY A 122 -24.98 -18.11 -8.88
N THR A 123 -25.60 -17.27 -8.06
CA THR A 123 -24.89 -16.30 -7.20
C THR A 123 -24.00 -17.02 -6.18
N LEU A 124 -24.50 -18.07 -5.52
CA LEU A 124 -23.72 -18.86 -4.57
C LEU A 124 -22.51 -19.51 -5.22
N THR A 125 -22.70 -20.13 -6.40
CA THR A 125 -21.60 -20.76 -7.14
C THR A 125 -20.53 -19.75 -7.53
N SER A 126 -20.91 -18.58 -8.07
CA SER A 126 -19.97 -17.51 -8.40
C SER A 126 -19.19 -17.03 -7.17
N THR A 127 -19.87 -16.86 -6.04
CA THR A 127 -19.24 -16.46 -4.78
C THR A 127 -18.20 -17.48 -4.31
N LEU A 128 -18.50 -18.77 -4.39
CA LEU A 128 -17.57 -19.84 -4.05
C LEU A 128 -16.38 -19.88 -4.99
N ILE A 129 -16.60 -19.75 -6.31
CA ILE A 129 -15.51 -19.70 -7.30
C ILE A 129 -14.59 -18.53 -7.01
N MET A 130 -15.11 -17.32 -6.76
CA MET A 130 -14.32 -16.15 -6.41
C MET A 130 -13.47 -16.39 -5.15
N GLY A 131 -14.09 -16.93 -4.10
CA GLY A 131 -13.38 -17.25 -2.86
C GLY A 131 -12.26 -18.25 -3.06
N PHE A 132 -12.54 -19.36 -3.76
CA PHE A 132 -11.53 -20.37 -4.07
C PHE A 132 -10.42 -19.85 -5.00
N SER A 133 -10.72 -18.99 -5.96
CA SER A 133 -9.72 -18.37 -6.82
C SER A 133 -8.71 -17.55 -6.03
N ILE A 134 -9.20 -16.72 -5.09
CA ILE A 134 -8.33 -15.93 -4.22
C ILE A 134 -7.51 -16.83 -3.31
N LEU A 135 -8.14 -17.81 -2.65
CA LEU A 135 -7.46 -18.74 -1.75
C LEU A 135 -6.38 -19.54 -2.48
N THR A 136 -6.68 -20.03 -3.68
CA THR A 136 -5.73 -20.76 -4.50
C THR A 136 -4.57 -19.89 -4.95
N GLY A 137 -4.86 -18.70 -5.50
CA GLY A 137 -3.83 -17.78 -5.98
C GLY A 137 -2.90 -17.32 -4.86
N MET A 138 -3.45 -16.87 -3.74
CA MET A 138 -2.67 -16.41 -2.59
C MET A 138 -1.98 -17.58 -1.87
N GLY A 139 -2.64 -18.73 -1.78
CA GLY A 139 -2.07 -19.93 -1.18
C GLY A 139 -0.87 -20.47 -1.95
N LEU A 140 -0.97 -20.52 -3.28
CA LEU A 140 0.16 -20.91 -4.15
C LEU A 140 1.32 -19.92 -4.07
N ALA A 141 1.04 -18.62 -4.05
CA ALA A 141 2.07 -17.60 -3.87
C ALA A 141 2.80 -17.77 -2.53
N GLY A 142 2.05 -17.98 -1.42
CA GLY A 142 2.63 -18.23 -0.11
C GLY A 142 3.42 -19.53 -0.05
N TRP A 143 2.92 -20.62 -0.64
CA TRP A 143 3.61 -21.90 -0.70
C TRP A 143 4.91 -21.83 -1.54
N SER A 144 4.91 -21.02 -2.59
CA SER A 144 6.10 -20.76 -3.42
C SER A 144 7.13 -19.84 -2.75
N GLY A 145 6.89 -19.38 -1.53
CA GLY A 145 7.79 -18.48 -0.81
C GLY A 145 7.82 -17.05 -1.35
N ILE A 146 6.81 -16.65 -2.11
CA ILE A 146 6.70 -15.26 -2.61
C ILE A 146 6.30 -14.35 -1.48
N PHE A 147 7.18 -13.40 -1.13
CA PHE A 147 6.87 -12.40 -0.11
C PHE A 147 5.84 -11.39 -0.61
N LEU A 148 4.84 -11.11 0.22
CA LEU A 148 3.89 -10.05 -0.05
C LEU A 148 4.58 -8.68 0.10
N THR A 149 4.67 -7.98 -1.00
CA THR A 149 5.08 -6.57 -1.04
C THR A 149 3.84 -5.67 -0.96
N PRO A 150 3.98 -4.37 -0.64
CA PRO A 150 2.86 -3.43 -0.67
C PRO A 150 2.10 -3.43 -2.01
N ILE A 151 2.82 -3.64 -3.11
CA ILE A 151 2.22 -3.72 -4.46
C ILE A 151 1.46 -5.03 -4.65
N SER A 152 2.03 -6.16 -4.24
CA SER A 152 1.39 -7.49 -4.38
C SER A 152 0.22 -7.71 -3.41
N ALA A 153 0.08 -6.86 -2.39
CA ALA A 153 -1.09 -6.87 -1.50
C ALA A 153 -2.41 -6.60 -2.25
N ASN A 154 -2.37 -5.98 -3.43
CA ASN A 154 -3.52 -5.78 -4.30
C ASN A 154 -3.89 -7.01 -5.16
N ALA A 155 -3.10 -8.07 -5.15
CA ALA A 155 -3.35 -9.28 -5.94
C ALA A 155 -4.74 -9.92 -5.70
N PRO A 156 -5.27 -10.01 -4.46
CA PRO A 156 -6.62 -10.51 -4.23
C PRO A 156 -7.70 -9.75 -4.99
N THR A 157 -7.58 -8.43 -5.09
CA THR A 157 -8.53 -7.58 -5.81
C THR A 157 -8.49 -7.85 -7.32
N ILE A 158 -7.30 -8.04 -7.88
CA ILE A 158 -7.13 -8.36 -9.31
C ILE A 158 -7.70 -9.75 -9.61
N ILE A 159 -7.38 -10.75 -8.78
CA ILE A 159 -7.91 -12.12 -8.91
C ILE A 159 -9.42 -12.11 -8.82
N LEU A 160 -9.99 -11.36 -7.87
CA LEU A 160 -11.44 -11.20 -7.75
C LEU A 160 -12.06 -10.64 -9.03
N THR A 161 -11.50 -9.56 -9.57
CA THR A 161 -12.03 -8.90 -10.77
C THR A 161 -12.08 -9.86 -11.96
N LEU A 162 -11.01 -10.64 -12.16
CA LEU A 162 -10.94 -11.65 -13.22
C LEU A 162 -11.96 -12.77 -12.97
N ALA A 163 -12.01 -13.31 -11.75
CA ALA A 163 -12.95 -14.39 -11.41
C ALA A 163 -14.42 -13.98 -11.54
N VAL A 164 -14.74 -12.72 -11.23
CA VAL A 164 -16.09 -12.14 -11.45
C VAL A 164 -16.40 -12.07 -12.93
N ALA A 165 -15.50 -11.52 -13.74
CA ALA A 165 -15.71 -11.36 -15.18
C ALA A 165 -15.95 -12.73 -15.85
N ASP A 166 -15.11 -13.70 -15.57
CA ASP A 166 -15.22 -15.05 -16.12
C ASP A 166 -16.51 -15.76 -15.67
N SER A 167 -16.84 -15.68 -14.37
CA SER A 167 -18.04 -16.29 -13.81
C SER A 167 -19.32 -15.71 -14.44
N ILE A 168 -19.38 -14.39 -14.58
CA ILE A 168 -20.55 -13.73 -15.20
C ILE A 168 -20.65 -14.14 -16.66
N HIS A 169 -19.55 -14.14 -17.39
CA HIS A 169 -19.54 -14.46 -18.82
C HIS A 169 -20.08 -15.88 -19.08
N ILE A 170 -19.54 -16.85 -18.35
CA ILE A 170 -19.96 -18.26 -18.45
C ILE A 170 -21.42 -18.42 -18.06
N LEU A 171 -21.85 -17.86 -16.94
CA LEU A 171 -23.21 -18.07 -16.44
C LEU A 171 -24.26 -17.33 -17.26
N VAL A 172 -23.97 -16.13 -17.75
CA VAL A 172 -24.92 -15.40 -18.62
C VAL A 172 -25.11 -16.14 -19.95
N THR A 173 -24.02 -16.63 -20.55
CA THR A 173 -24.08 -17.43 -21.77
C THR A 173 -24.88 -18.72 -21.53
N LEU A 174 -24.60 -19.45 -20.47
CA LEU A 174 -25.30 -20.65 -20.09
C LEU A 174 -26.80 -20.40 -19.92
N PHE A 175 -27.20 -19.38 -19.17
CA PHE A 175 -28.60 -19.07 -18.95
C PHE A 175 -29.32 -18.56 -20.21
N TYR A 176 -28.57 -17.83 -21.06
CA TYR A 176 -29.10 -17.38 -22.35
C TYR A 176 -29.46 -18.59 -23.25
N GLU A 177 -28.54 -19.54 -23.40
CA GLU A 177 -28.76 -20.75 -24.20
C GLU A 177 -29.89 -21.64 -23.65
N MET A 178 -29.95 -21.80 -22.33
CA MET A 178 -31.06 -22.52 -21.68
C MET A 178 -32.42 -21.84 -21.89
N ARG A 179 -32.47 -20.51 -21.89
CA ARG A 179 -33.71 -19.76 -22.20
C ARG A 179 -34.15 -19.91 -23.66
N ASN A 180 -33.19 -20.10 -24.56
CA ASN A 180 -33.46 -20.37 -25.97
C ASN A 180 -33.89 -21.83 -26.23
N GLY A 181 -34.10 -22.61 -25.18
CA GLY A 181 -34.62 -23.97 -25.26
C GLY A 181 -33.58 -25.07 -25.41
N LYS A 182 -32.26 -24.75 -25.32
CA LYS A 182 -31.24 -25.79 -25.35
C LYS A 182 -31.21 -26.54 -24.01
N PRO A 183 -31.06 -27.88 -24.04
CA PRO A 183 -30.87 -28.65 -22.83
C PRO A 183 -29.55 -28.28 -22.17
N LYS A 184 -29.48 -28.34 -20.82
CA LYS A 184 -28.35 -27.93 -20.03
C LYS A 184 -27.01 -28.50 -20.51
N HIS A 185 -26.98 -29.75 -20.97
CA HIS A 185 -25.76 -30.41 -21.46
C HIS A 185 -25.21 -29.82 -22.77
N GLU A 186 -26.09 -29.30 -23.63
CA GLU A 186 -25.69 -28.61 -24.85
C GLU A 186 -25.24 -27.18 -24.57
N ALA A 187 -25.99 -26.47 -23.70
CA ALA A 187 -25.67 -25.12 -23.31
C ALA A 187 -24.31 -24.97 -22.59
N ILE A 188 -23.78 -26.04 -21.97
CA ILE A 188 -22.43 -26.02 -21.32
C ILE A 188 -21.30 -26.18 -22.34
N ARG A 189 -21.56 -26.69 -23.55
CA ARG A 189 -20.52 -26.97 -24.56
C ARG A 189 -20.18 -25.79 -25.47
N GLU A 190 -20.95 -24.73 -25.40
CA GLU A 190 -20.72 -23.45 -26.12
C GLU A 190 -20.10 -22.39 -25.23
#